data_d883f63aed9d0adcc7fdcebce09f0e96
#
_entry.id   d883f63aed9d0adcc7fdcebce09f0e96
#
_cell.length_a   1.000
_cell.length_b   1.000
_cell.length_c   1.000
_cell.angle_alpha   90.00
_cell.angle_beta   90.00
_cell.angle_gamma   90.00
#
_symmetry.space_group_name_H-M   'P 1'
#
loop_
_entity.id
_entity.type
_entity.pdbx_description
1 polymer ?
#
loop_
_entity_poly.entity_id
_entity_poly.type
_entity_poly.pdbx_seq_one_letter_code
_entity_poly.pdbx_strand_id
1 'polypeptide(L)'
;MMLRALKMPTIGRHAEEVAQKAEREGWTFGQYLRHLVSLEVEERRRRRIERHQRESNLPGEKTLATLNRKRLPPPVSRQLATLCEGGFVERGENVLLFGLPGRGKTHVACAIGHELVRRGRRVLFTPTYALVQRLLGAKRELRLEKELAELDGFDAVILDDIGYVQQSRDEMEVLFTFLAERYERKSVLITSNLVFSEWNRIFKDPMTTAAAIDRLIHHAVILEMTGGSVRAERAEETIKEARATTTTTATTTTTVAATTTATSEDQLGEM
;
A
#
# COMPACT_ATOMS: atom_id res chain seq x y z
N MET A 1 -39.83 8.66 7.87
CA MET A 1 -39.77 7.82 6.65
C MET A 1 -39.18 8.57 5.44
N MET A 2 -39.51 9.81 5.13
CA MET A 2 -39.06 10.57 3.94
C MET A 2 -37.55 10.69 3.79
N LEU A 3 -36.78 10.99 4.86
CA LEU A 3 -35.32 11.13 4.80
C LEU A 3 -34.59 9.82 4.42
N ARG A 4 -35.17 8.66 4.75
CA ARG A 4 -34.63 7.36 4.29
C ARG A 4 -34.83 7.13 2.80
N ALA A 5 -35.96 7.56 2.25
CA ALA A 5 -36.24 7.50 0.81
C ALA A 5 -35.26 8.40 0.03
N LEU A 6 -34.89 9.55 0.57
CA LEU A 6 -33.86 10.46 0.03
C LEU A 6 -32.42 10.00 0.33
N LYS A 7 -32.25 8.82 0.95
CA LYS A 7 -30.94 8.28 1.35
C LYS A 7 -30.15 9.23 2.28
N MET A 8 -30.85 9.92 3.19
CA MET A 8 -30.29 10.86 4.19
C MET A 8 -30.50 10.31 5.64
N PRO A 9 -29.94 9.13 5.98
CA PRO A 9 -30.19 8.50 7.26
C PRO A 9 -29.50 9.22 8.43
N THR A 10 -28.41 9.95 8.20
CA THR A 10 -27.66 10.66 9.24
C THR A 10 -28.44 11.86 9.73
N ILE A 11 -29.02 12.62 8.81
CA ILE A 11 -29.93 13.72 9.17
C ILE A 11 -31.08 13.19 10.03
N GLY A 12 -31.71 12.06 9.63
CA GLY A 12 -32.81 11.49 10.37
C GLY A 12 -32.45 11.02 11.79
N ARG A 13 -31.20 10.68 12.06
CA ARG A 13 -30.71 10.27 13.38
C ARG A 13 -30.40 11.45 14.30
N HIS A 14 -29.85 12.53 13.73
CA HIS A 14 -29.31 13.65 14.50
C HIS A 14 -30.23 14.88 14.52
N ALA A 15 -31.33 14.89 13.75
CA ALA A 15 -32.18 16.06 13.59
C ALA A 15 -32.69 16.63 14.92
N GLU A 16 -33.14 15.76 15.85
CA GLU A 16 -33.70 16.18 17.13
C GLU A 16 -32.61 16.71 18.09
N GLU A 17 -31.49 16.01 18.21
CA GLU A 17 -30.34 16.43 19.01
C GLU A 17 -29.82 17.79 18.55
N VAL A 18 -29.66 17.95 17.23
CA VAL A 18 -29.17 19.20 16.61
C VAL A 18 -30.20 20.32 16.77
N ALA A 19 -31.53 20.03 16.72
CA ALA A 19 -32.57 21.03 16.99
C ALA A 19 -32.47 21.59 18.40
N GLN A 20 -32.36 20.73 19.42
CA GLN A 20 -32.18 21.16 20.80
C GLN A 20 -30.89 21.99 21.01
N LYS A 21 -29.83 21.64 20.30
CA LYS A 21 -28.60 22.43 20.31
C LYS A 21 -28.82 23.81 19.65
N ALA A 22 -29.47 23.83 18.51
CA ALA A 22 -29.78 25.06 17.78
C ALA A 22 -30.62 26.04 18.58
N GLU A 23 -31.63 25.55 19.31
CA GLU A 23 -32.45 26.35 20.23
C GLU A 23 -31.62 26.97 21.35
N ARG A 24 -30.78 26.15 22.02
CA ARG A 24 -29.91 26.61 23.10
C ARG A 24 -28.88 27.66 22.67
N GLU A 25 -28.36 27.54 21.46
CA GLU A 25 -27.30 28.40 20.92
C GLU A 25 -27.85 29.52 20.04
N GLY A 26 -29.18 29.63 19.88
CA GLY A 26 -29.82 30.68 19.09
C GLY A 26 -29.50 30.63 17.59
N TRP A 27 -29.37 29.41 17.02
CA TRP A 27 -29.05 29.27 15.59
C TRP A 27 -30.21 29.69 14.71
N THR A 28 -29.88 30.30 13.55
CA THR A 28 -30.85 30.49 12.50
C THR A 28 -31.24 29.16 11.83
N PHE A 29 -32.42 29.12 11.19
CA PHE A 29 -32.84 27.94 10.41
C PHE A 29 -31.79 27.54 9.35
N GLY A 30 -31.13 28.52 8.75
CA GLY A 30 -30.04 28.27 7.78
C GLY A 30 -28.82 27.62 8.40
N GLN A 31 -28.44 28.01 9.60
CA GLN A 31 -27.32 27.37 10.34
C GLN A 31 -27.66 25.93 10.73
N TYR A 32 -28.86 25.70 11.26
CA TYR A 32 -29.37 24.37 11.58
C TYR A 32 -29.34 23.43 10.36
N LEU A 33 -29.91 23.86 9.23
CA LEU A 33 -29.95 23.08 8.00
C LEU A 33 -28.52 22.77 7.48
N ARG A 34 -27.66 23.77 7.45
CA ARG A 34 -26.26 23.61 7.03
C ARG A 34 -25.53 22.59 7.89
N HIS A 35 -25.71 22.64 9.20
CA HIS A 35 -25.08 21.68 10.13
C HIS A 35 -25.55 20.27 9.86
N LEU A 36 -26.86 20.02 9.71
CA LEU A 36 -27.39 18.69 9.39
C LEU A 36 -26.87 18.15 8.05
N VAL A 37 -26.81 19.00 7.03
CA VAL A 37 -26.29 18.61 5.72
C VAL A 37 -24.80 18.28 5.82
N SER A 38 -24.02 19.05 6.60
CA SER A 38 -22.60 18.76 6.80
C SER A 38 -22.36 17.40 7.47
N LEU A 39 -23.17 17.03 8.46
CA LEU A 39 -23.11 15.71 9.11
C LEU A 39 -23.38 14.56 8.11
N GLU A 40 -24.39 14.73 7.23
CA GLU A 40 -24.70 13.73 6.21
C GLU A 40 -23.55 13.58 5.19
N VAL A 41 -22.98 14.71 4.74
CA VAL A 41 -21.87 14.72 3.77
C VAL A 41 -20.63 14.06 4.35
N GLU A 42 -20.27 14.40 5.60
CA GLU A 42 -19.11 13.80 6.29
C GLU A 42 -19.28 12.30 6.50
N GLU A 43 -20.46 11.85 6.92
CA GLU A 43 -20.75 10.43 7.10
C GLU A 43 -20.69 9.65 5.77
N ARG A 44 -21.21 10.24 4.68
CA ARG A 44 -21.09 9.64 3.33
C ARG A 44 -19.65 9.56 2.88
N ARG A 45 -18.85 10.61 3.14
CA ARG A 45 -17.42 10.64 2.84
C ARG A 45 -16.70 9.53 3.62
N ARG A 46 -16.94 9.42 4.92
CA ARG A 46 -16.37 8.39 5.79
C ARG A 46 -16.66 6.99 5.27
N ARG A 47 -17.94 6.67 4.97
CA ARG A 47 -18.36 5.37 4.45
C ARG A 47 -17.74 5.06 3.08
N ARG A 48 -17.57 6.08 2.23
CA ARG A 48 -16.89 5.93 0.94
C ARG A 48 -15.43 5.55 1.15
N ILE A 49 -14.71 6.25 2.01
CA ILE A 49 -13.30 5.97 2.33
C ILE A 49 -13.16 4.57 2.91
N GLU A 50 -14.01 4.17 3.87
CA GLU A 50 -14.01 2.84 4.47
C GLU A 50 -14.24 1.73 3.44
N ARG A 51 -15.13 1.96 2.48
CA ARG A 51 -15.35 1.03 1.37
C ARG A 51 -14.14 0.95 0.46
N HIS A 52 -13.59 2.08 0.01
CA HIS A 52 -12.40 2.12 -0.83
C HIS A 52 -11.19 1.48 -0.13
N GLN A 53 -11.05 1.65 1.17
CA GLN A 53 -10.00 1.01 1.95
C GLN A 53 -10.12 -0.52 1.93
N ARG A 54 -11.33 -1.06 2.06
CA ARG A 54 -11.57 -2.51 1.97
C ARG A 54 -11.35 -3.07 0.57
N GLU A 55 -11.77 -2.32 -0.45
CA GLU A 55 -11.61 -2.72 -1.86
C GLU A 55 -10.15 -2.61 -2.35
N SER A 56 -9.31 -1.86 -1.66
CA SER A 56 -7.96 -1.51 -2.13
C SER A 56 -6.94 -2.63 -2.03
N ASN A 57 -7.15 -3.63 -1.20
CA ASN A 57 -6.17 -4.69 -0.85
C ASN A 57 -4.81 -4.13 -0.35
N LEU A 58 -4.76 -2.88 0.11
CA LEU A 58 -3.53 -2.27 0.62
C LEU A 58 -3.11 -2.91 1.95
N PRO A 59 -1.85 -3.36 2.10
CA PRO A 59 -1.32 -3.85 3.36
C PRO A 59 -1.40 -2.78 4.45
N GLY A 60 -2.12 -3.08 5.55
CA GLY A 60 -2.44 -2.11 6.61
C GLY A 60 -1.22 -1.53 7.33
N GLU A 61 -0.11 -2.29 7.35
CA GLU A 61 1.14 -1.89 7.99
C GLU A 61 2.03 -0.98 7.13
N LYS A 62 1.75 -0.82 5.83
CA LYS A 62 2.58 -0.03 4.91
C LYS A 62 2.03 1.38 4.70
N THR A 63 1.98 2.16 5.76
CA THR A 63 1.44 3.53 5.77
C THR A 63 2.55 4.59 5.83
N LEU A 64 2.20 5.87 5.68
CA LEU A 64 3.13 6.99 5.91
C LEU A 64 3.63 7.05 7.37
N ALA A 65 2.82 6.62 8.34
CA ALA A 65 3.18 6.63 9.74
C ALA A 65 4.26 5.58 10.08
N THR A 66 4.23 4.44 9.40
CA THR A 66 5.19 3.35 9.58
C THR A 66 6.41 3.45 8.65
N LEU A 67 6.38 4.41 7.70
CA LEU A 67 7.46 4.63 6.74
C LEU A 67 8.63 5.37 7.39
N ASN A 68 9.81 4.76 7.41
CA ASN A 68 11.03 5.44 7.87
C ASN A 68 11.54 6.43 6.82
N ARG A 69 11.07 7.68 6.91
CA ARG A 69 11.43 8.76 5.96
C ARG A 69 12.91 9.10 5.93
N LYS A 70 13.65 8.87 7.03
CA LYS A 70 15.10 9.16 7.10
C LYS A 70 15.92 8.25 6.19
N ARG A 71 15.36 7.10 5.80
CA ARG A 71 15.99 6.13 4.88
C ARG A 71 15.65 6.36 3.41
N LEU A 72 14.73 7.28 3.13
CA LEU A 72 14.39 7.60 1.75
C LEU A 72 15.47 8.46 1.10
N PRO A 73 15.79 8.21 -0.17
CA PRO A 73 16.64 9.12 -0.94
C PRO A 73 16.03 10.54 -0.91
N PRO A 74 16.87 11.61 -0.81
CA PRO A 74 16.35 12.98 -0.76
C PRO A 74 15.39 13.36 -1.88
N PRO A 75 15.59 12.95 -3.16
CA PRO A 75 14.63 13.21 -4.22
C PRO A 75 13.28 12.56 -3.97
N VAL A 76 13.25 11.30 -3.51
CA VAL A 76 12.02 10.55 -3.20
C VAL A 76 11.28 11.21 -2.03
N SER A 77 12.01 11.59 -0.98
CA SER A 77 11.42 12.24 0.20
C SER A 77 10.75 13.58 -0.15
N ARG A 78 11.33 14.36 -1.08
CA ARG A 78 10.74 15.62 -1.55
C ARG A 78 9.48 15.41 -2.38
N GLN A 79 9.48 14.42 -3.28
CA GLN A 79 8.35 14.13 -4.16
C GLN A 79 7.19 13.42 -3.44
N LEU A 80 7.47 12.71 -2.35
CA LEU A 80 6.47 11.93 -1.63
C LEU A 80 5.26 12.75 -1.16
N ALA A 81 5.48 13.97 -0.66
CA ALA A 81 4.40 14.85 -0.22
C ALA A 81 3.44 15.19 -1.37
N THR A 82 3.99 15.64 -2.50
CA THR A 82 3.23 15.97 -3.72
C THR A 82 2.49 14.76 -4.29
N LEU A 83 3.12 13.59 -4.29
CA LEU A 83 2.46 12.35 -4.72
C LEU A 83 1.29 11.97 -3.81
N CYS A 84 1.43 12.17 -2.50
CA CYS A 84 0.34 11.94 -1.54
C CYS A 84 -0.81 12.93 -1.70
N GLU A 85 -0.62 14.08 -2.34
CA GLU A 85 -1.70 15.01 -2.71
C GLU A 85 -2.60 14.46 -3.82
N GLY A 86 -2.08 13.59 -4.67
CA GLY A 86 -2.84 12.85 -5.67
C GLY A 86 -3.11 13.59 -6.98
N GLY A 87 -2.49 14.76 -7.21
CA GLY A 87 -2.67 15.52 -8.46
C GLY A 87 -2.23 14.74 -9.71
N PHE A 88 -1.27 13.83 -9.59
CA PHE A 88 -0.84 12.96 -10.69
C PHE A 88 -1.96 12.03 -11.18
N VAL A 89 -2.87 11.60 -10.29
CA VAL A 89 -4.01 10.75 -10.65
C VAL A 89 -5.01 11.51 -11.53
N GLU A 90 -5.19 12.80 -11.30
CA GLU A 90 -6.08 13.64 -12.11
C GLU A 90 -5.53 13.86 -13.52
N ARG A 91 -4.21 13.84 -13.68
CA ARG A 91 -3.53 13.99 -14.97
C ARG A 91 -3.29 12.66 -15.68
N GLY A 92 -3.69 11.52 -15.09
CA GLY A 92 -3.41 10.19 -15.64
C GLY A 92 -1.92 9.82 -15.67
N GLU A 93 -1.08 10.49 -14.86
CA GLU A 93 0.36 10.25 -14.80
C GLU A 93 0.68 8.98 -14.00
N ASN A 94 1.78 8.31 -14.35
CA ASN A 94 2.25 7.11 -13.69
C ASN A 94 3.30 7.41 -12.61
N VAL A 95 3.52 6.47 -11.70
CA VAL A 95 4.63 6.53 -10.73
C VAL A 95 5.41 5.22 -10.79
N LEU A 96 6.71 5.32 -11.08
CA LEU A 96 7.58 4.17 -11.26
C LEU A 96 8.64 4.16 -10.16
N LEU A 97 8.69 3.10 -9.36
CA LEU A 97 9.60 2.94 -8.24
C LEU A 97 10.63 1.85 -8.54
N PHE A 98 11.87 2.26 -8.78
CA PHE A 98 12.99 1.37 -9.08
C PHE A 98 13.93 1.20 -7.89
N GLY A 99 14.58 0.06 -7.81
CA GLY A 99 15.64 -0.19 -6.84
C GLY A 99 15.74 -1.65 -6.42
N LEU A 100 16.84 -2.04 -5.82
CA LEU A 100 17.08 -3.39 -5.37
C LEU A 100 16.05 -3.89 -4.35
N PRO A 101 15.91 -5.21 -4.16
CA PRO A 101 15.04 -5.77 -3.13
C PRO A 101 15.31 -5.21 -1.73
N GLY A 102 14.25 -5.07 -0.92
CA GLY A 102 14.38 -4.60 0.47
C GLY A 102 14.51 -3.09 0.66
N ARG A 103 14.51 -2.27 -0.40
CA ARG A 103 14.68 -0.81 -0.30
C ARG A 103 13.39 -0.01 -0.05
N GLY A 104 12.28 -0.67 0.23
CA GLY A 104 11.03 -0.01 0.62
C GLY A 104 10.14 0.48 -0.51
N LYS A 105 10.37 0.08 -1.78
CA LYS A 105 9.52 0.43 -2.94
C LYS A 105 8.04 0.19 -2.69
N THR A 106 7.68 -1.04 -2.33
CA THR A 106 6.31 -1.44 -2.00
C THR A 106 5.74 -0.62 -0.86
N HIS A 107 6.55 -0.28 0.17
CA HIS A 107 6.09 0.54 1.28
C HIS A 107 5.73 1.96 0.82
N VAL A 108 6.59 2.60 0.01
CA VAL A 108 6.32 3.93 -0.54
C VAL A 108 5.08 3.91 -1.43
N ALA A 109 4.95 2.93 -2.34
CA ALA A 109 3.77 2.79 -3.21
C ALA A 109 2.48 2.62 -2.39
N CYS A 110 2.48 1.74 -1.39
CA CYS A 110 1.33 1.53 -0.50
C CYS A 110 1.01 2.77 0.34
N ALA A 111 2.04 3.47 0.86
CA ALA A 111 1.83 4.70 1.63
C ALA A 111 1.15 5.80 0.80
N ILE A 112 1.56 5.98 -0.47
CA ILE A 112 0.87 6.84 -1.42
C ILE A 112 -0.57 6.35 -1.63
N GLY A 113 -0.77 5.04 -1.85
CA GLY A 113 -2.10 4.45 -2.04
C GLY A 113 -3.04 4.71 -0.86
N HIS A 114 -2.59 4.57 0.38
CA HIS A 114 -3.39 4.89 1.57
C HIS A 114 -3.80 6.37 1.62
N GLU A 115 -2.90 7.29 1.26
CA GLU A 115 -3.25 8.72 1.23
C GLU A 115 -4.26 9.05 0.11
N LEU A 116 -4.14 8.42 -1.05
CA LEU A 116 -5.12 8.53 -2.12
C LEU A 116 -6.51 8.04 -1.67
N VAL A 117 -6.58 6.89 -0.98
CA VAL A 117 -7.84 6.36 -0.43
C VAL A 117 -8.44 7.32 0.60
N ARG A 118 -7.65 7.92 1.50
CA ARG A 118 -8.11 8.94 2.46
C ARG A 118 -8.68 10.18 1.76
N ARG A 119 -8.22 10.48 0.55
CA ARG A 119 -8.75 11.55 -0.30
C ARG A 119 -9.97 11.12 -1.12
N GLY A 120 -10.45 9.88 -0.92
CA GLY A 120 -11.65 9.33 -1.56
C GLY A 120 -11.41 8.74 -2.94
N ARG A 121 -10.15 8.55 -3.37
CA ARG A 121 -9.81 7.86 -4.62
C ARG A 121 -9.96 6.35 -4.47
N ARG A 122 -10.35 5.67 -5.53
CA ARG A 122 -10.35 4.20 -5.59
C ARG A 122 -8.97 3.72 -6.02
N VAL A 123 -8.30 2.99 -5.15
CA VAL A 123 -6.97 2.42 -5.41
C VAL A 123 -7.05 0.92 -5.30
N LEU A 124 -6.35 0.19 -6.17
CA LEU A 124 -6.17 -1.26 -6.07
C LEU A 124 -4.68 -1.55 -5.91
N PHE A 125 -4.32 -2.32 -4.89
CA PHE A 125 -3.00 -2.92 -4.76
C PHE A 125 -3.06 -4.39 -5.19
N THR A 126 -2.16 -4.80 -6.06
CA THR A 126 -2.04 -6.19 -6.49
C THR A 126 -0.59 -6.51 -6.86
N PRO A 127 -0.08 -7.70 -6.48
CA PRO A 127 1.14 -8.23 -7.09
C PRO A 127 0.93 -8.41 -8.59
N THR A 128 1.94 -8.07 -9.39
CA THR A 128 1.82 -8.12 -10.87
C THR A 128 1.43 -9.49 -11.37
N TYR A 129 2.01 -10.56 -10.80
CA TYR A 129 1.67 -11.92 -11.20
C TYR A 129 0.18 -12.25 -10.97
N ALA A 130 -0.40 -11.78 -9.87
CA ALA A 130 -1.80 -12.04 -9.54
C ALA A 130 -2.75 -11.33 -10.52
N LEU A 131 -2.44 -10.09 -10.91
CA LEU A 131 -3.18 -9.39 -11.95
C LEU A 131 -3.10 -10.12 -13.28
N VAL A 132 -1.90 -10.55 -13.69
CA VAL A 132 -1.68 -11.27 -14.95
C VAL A 132 -2.49 -12.57 -14.99
N GLN A 133 -2.46 -13.37 -13.91
CA GLN A 133 -3.25 -14.60 -13.83
C GLN A 133 -4.76 -14.34 -13.87
N ARG A 134 -5.23 -13.27 -13.21
CA ARG A 134 -6.63 -12.84 -13.25
C ARG A 134 -7.07 -12.48 -14.68
N LEU A 135 -6.27 -11.67 -15.39
CA LEU A 135 -6.54 -11.27 -16.78
C LEU A 135 -6.46 -12.46 -17.76
N LEU A 136 -5.49 -13.35 -17.54
CA LEU A 136 -5.34 -14.55 -18.37
C LEU A 136 -6.53 -15.51 -18.19
N GLY A 137 -7.02 -15.69 -16.97
CA GLY A 137 -8.24 -16.41 -16.68
C GLY A 137 -9.45 -15.79 -17.39
N ALA A 138 -9.61 -14.47 -17.29
CA ALA A 138 -10.67 -13.75 -17.97
C ALA A 138 -10.58 -13.86 -19.52
N LYS A 139 -9.35 -13.83 -20.09
CA LYS A 139 -9.12 -14.04 -21.53
C LYS A 139 -9.60 -15.43 -21.97
N ARG A 140 -9.25 -16.48 -21.22
CA ARG A 140 -9.67 -17.87 -21.51
C ARG A 140 -11.19 -18.06 -21.45
N GLU A 141 -11.85 -17.31 -20.57
CA GLU A 141 -13.30 -17.33 -20.38
C GLU A 141 -14.04 -16.30 -21.28
N LEU A 142 -13.35 -15.67 -22.24
CA LEU A 142 -13.89 -14.64 -23.13
C LEU A 142 -14.53 -13.46 -22.39
N ARG A 143 -14.00 -13.10 -21.20
CA ARG A 143 -14.48 -12.01 -20.34
C ARG A 143 -13.45 -10.90 -20.10
N LEU A 144 -12.37 -10.87 -20.90
CA LEU A 144 -11.26 -9.94 -20.70
C LEU A 144 -11.72 -8.47 -20.72
N GLU A 145 -12.59 -8.09 -21.65
CA GLU A 145 -13.11 -6.72 -21.73
C GLU A 145 -13.88 -6.31 -20.47
N LYS A 146 -14.69 -7.22 -19.93
CA LYS A 146 -15.40 -6.98 -18.69
C LYS A 146 -14.44 -6.78 -17.51
N GLU A 147 -13.41 -7.61 -17.45
CA GLU A 147 -12.39 -7.55 -16.41
C GLU A 147 -11.59 -6.24 -16.47
N LEU A 148 -11.21 -5.81 -17.68
CA LEU A 148 -10.54 -4.53 -17.91
C LEU A 148 -11.44 -3.35 -17.50
N ALA A 149 -12.73 -3.39 -17.81
CA ALA A 149 -13.70 -2.38 -17.41
C ALA A 149 -13.88 -2.30 -15.88
N GLU A 150 -13.85 -3.43 -15.17
CA GLU A 150 -13.86 -3.46 -13.70
C GLU A 150 -12.60 -2.80 -13.12
N LEU A 151 -11.43 -3.08 -13.68
CA LEU A 151 -10.16 -2.48 -13.29
C LEU A 151 -10.10 -0.97 -13.62
N ASP A 152 -10.74 -0.53 -14.71
CA ASP A 152 -10.84 0.89 -15.08
C ASP A 152 -11.67 1.70 -14.06
N GLY A 153 -12.49 1.03 -13.27
CA GLY A 153 -13.19 1.64 -12.12
C GLY A 153 -12.27 2.15 -11.01
N PHE A 154 -10.99 1.77 -10.98
CA PHE A 154 -10.00 2.27 -10.03
C PHE A 154 -9.26 3.48 -10.60
N ASP A 155 -9.13 4.54 -9.81
CA ASP A 155 -8.40 5.75 -10.19
C ASP A 155 -6.90 5.49 -10.33
N ALA A 156 -6.36 4.62 -9.47
CA ALA A 156 -4.97 4.17 -9.53
C ALA A 156 -4.86 2.67 -9.24
N VAL A 157 -3.96 1.97 -9.94
CA VAL A 157 -3.62 0.57 -9.67
C VAL A 157 -2.13 0.47 -9.34
N ILE A 158 -1.82 -0.16 -8.20
CA ILE A 158 -0.46 -0.41 -7.76
C ILE A 158 -0.08 -1.84 -8.16
N LEU A 159 0.87 -1.95 -9.09
CA LEU A 159 1.47 -3.20 -9.54
C LEU A 159 2.77 -3.43 -8.78
N ASP A 160 2.74 -4.38 -7.84
CA ASP A 160 3.93 -4.69 -7.07
C ASP A 160 4.78 -5.76 -7.77
N ASP A 161 6.08 -5.52 -7.85
CA ASP A 161 7.10 -6.44 -8.35
C ASP A 161 6.91 -6.89 -9.81
N ILE A 162 6.91 -5.95 -10.77
CA ILE A 162 6.75 -6.28 -12.21
C ILE A 162 7.89 -7.16 -12.77
N GLY A 163 9.07 -7.14 -12.16
CA GLY A 163 10.28 -7.83 -12.65
C GLY A 163 10.42 -9.31 -12.26
N TYR A 164 9.48 -9.89 -11.51
CA TYR A 164 9.69 -11.21 -10.88
C TYR A 164 9.20 -12.41 -11.73
N VAL A 165 8.53 -12.19 -12.85
CA VAL A 165 7.89 -13.27 -13.61
C VAL A 165 8.49 -13.40 -15.00
N GLN A 166 9.04 -14.58 -15.31
CA GLN A 166 9.24 -14.98 -16.71
C GLN A 166 7.85 -15.28 -17.31
N GLN A 167 7.32 -14.32 -18.04
CA GLN A 167 5.96 -14.40 -18.57
C GLN A 167 5.94 -15.17 -19.89
N SER A 168 4.90 -15.97 -20.10
CA SER A 168 4.55 -16.50 -21.40
C SER A 168 4.08 -15.37 -22.35
N ARG A 169 3.96 -15.64 -23.64
CA ARG A 169 3.46 -14.67 -24.63
C ARG A 169 2.08 -14.15 -24.26
N ASP A 170 1.19 -15.03 -23.81
CA ASP A 170 -0.19 -14.66 -23.43
C ASP A 170 -0.24 -13.79 -22.17
N GLU A 171 0.64 -14.06 -21.20
CA GLU A 171 0.76 -13.25 -19.98
C GLU A 171 1.26 -11.84 -20.29
N MET A 172 2.24 -11.72 -21.18
CA MET A 172 2.72 -10.42 -21.67
C MET A 172 1.64 -9.64 -22.40
N GLU A 173 0.86 -10.31 -23.26
CA GLU A 173 -0.21 -9.70 -24.05
C GLU A 173 -1.28 -9.10 -23.13
N VAL A 174 -1.76 -9.84 -22.13
CA VAL A 174 -2.80 -9.32 -21.23
C VAL A 174 -2.29 -8.18 -20.33
N LEU A 175 -1.02 -8.25 -19.90
CA LEU A 175 -0.41 -7.15 -19.14
C LEU A 175 -0.26 -5.90 -20.01
N PHE A 176 0.22 -6.05 -21.26
CA PHE A 176 0.34 -4.95 -22.21
C PHE A 176 -1.01 -4.33 -22.53
N THR A 177 -2.04 -5.15 -22.76
CA THR A 177 -3.42 -4.68 -22.98
C THR A 177 -3.92 -3.86 -21.81
N PHE A 178 -3.71 -4.32 -20.56
CA PHE A 178 -4.09 -3.58 -19.36
C PHE A 178 -3.37 -2.21 -19.27
N LEU A 179 -2.07 -2.17 -19.55
CA LEU A 179 -1.31 -0.92 -19.54
C LEU A 179 -1.75 0.03 -20.64
N ALA A 180 -2.05 -0.50 -21.84
CA ALA A 180 -2.52 0.30 -22.97
C ALA A 180 -3.90 0.91 -22.72
N GLU A 181 -4.84 0.17 -22.10
CA GLU A 181 -6.17 0.68 -21.73
C GLU A 181 -6.13 1.82 -20.75
N ARG A 182 -5.11 1.85 -19.87
CA ARG A 182 -4.95 2.89 -18.84
C ARG A 182 -4.12 4.09 -19.30
N TYR A 183 -3.42 3.99 -20.42
CA TYR A 183 -2.54 5.03 -20.92
C TYR A 183 -3.28 6.38 -21.05
N GLU A 184 -2.73 7.45 -20.48
CA GLU A 184 -3.27 8.82 -20.43
C GLU A 184 -4.67 8.98 -19.81
N ARG A 185 -5.23 7.90 -19.27
CA ARG A 185 -6.59 7.90 -18.68
C ARG A 185 -6.58 7.67 -17.19
N LYS A 186 -5.78 6.73 -16.74
CA LYS A 186 -5.75 6.25 -15.36
C LYS A 186 -4.33 5.94 -14.92
N SER A 187 -3.99 6.28 -13.72
CA SER A 187 -2.64 6.11 -13.19
C SER A 187 -2.31 4.65 -12.86
N VAL A 188 -1.05 4.30 -13.08
CA VAL A 188 -0.45 3.05 -12.59
C VAL A 188 0.77 3.39 -11.74
N LEU A 189 0.87 2.81 -10.55
CA LEU A 189 2.08 2.84 -9.73
C LEU A 189 2.77 1.48 -9.87
N ILE A 190 4.01 1.46 -10.31
CA ILE A 190 4.75 0.21 -10.55
C ILE A 190 5.97 0.16 -9.66
N THR A 191 6.17 -0.95 -8.96
CA THR A 191 7.44 -1.24 -8.30
C THR A 191 8.24 -2.25 -9.12
N SER A 192 9.53 -2.01 -9.31
CA SER A 192 10.43 -2.89 -10.05
C SER A 192 11.79 -2.98 -9.39
N ASN A 193 12.36 -4.18 -9.39
CA ASN A 193 13.75 -4.42 -9.07
C ASN A 193 14.67 -4.36 -10.31
N LEU A 194 14.08 -4.33 -11.50
CA LEU A 194 14.75 -4.22 -12.80
C LEU A 194 14.67 -2.78 -13.31
N VAL A 195 15.76 -2.25 -13.81
CA VAL A 195 15.79 -1.00 -14.56
C VAL A 195 15.21 -1.20 -15.97
N PHE A 196 14.82 -0.12 -16.66
CA PHE A 196 14.18 -0.21 -17.98
C PHE A 196 14.98 -1.00 -19.02
N SER A 197 16.31 -0.89 -19.01
CA SER A 197 17.19 -1.66 -19.91
C SER A 197 17.07 -3.18 -19.75
N GLU A 198 16.57 -3.65 -18.61
CA GLU A 198 16.35 -5.07 -18.33
C GLU A 198 14.91 -5.52 -18.56
N TRP A 199 13.99 -4.63 -18.93
CA TRP A 199 12.58 -4.97 -19.13
C TRP A 199 12.33 -5.89 -20.31
N ASN A 200 13.31 -6.06 -21.21
CA ASN A 200 13.28 -7.14 -22.22
C ASN A 200 13.16 -8.54 -21.59
N ARG A 201 13.54 -8.69 -20.31
CA ARG A 201 13.33 -9.95 -19.56
C ARG A 201 11.86 -10.17 -19.19
N ILE A 202 11.07 -9.08 -19.12
CA ILE A 202 9.64 -9.12 -18.80
C ILE A 202 8.84 -9.42 -20.07
N PHE A 203 8.99 -8.61 -21.11
CA PHE A 203 8.15 -8.69 -22.31
C PHE A 203 8.74 -9.58 -23.42
N LYS A 204 10.01 -10.03 -23.31
CA LYS A 204 10.71 -10.94 -24.26
C LYS A 204 10.71 -10.52 -25.74
N ASP A 205 9.88 -9.56 -26.13
CA ASP A 205 9.82 -8.96 -27.44
C ASP A 205 10.27 -7.50 -27.38
N PRO A 206 11.35 -7.10 -28.08
CA PRO A 206 11.90 -5.74 -28.02
C PRO A 206 10.88 -4.67 -28.43
N MET A 207 10.02 -4.94 -29.41
CA MET A 207 9.06 -3.98 -29.92
C MET A 207 7.94 -3.74 -28.89
N THR A 208 7.38 -4.81 -28.32
CA THR A 208 6.40 -4.73 -27.24
C THR A 208 6.98 -4.08 -26.00
N THR A 209 8.23 -4.40 -25.67
CA THR A 209 8.96 -3.76 -24.56
C THR A 209 9.07 -2.26 -24.75
N ALA A 210 9.56 -1.82 -25.93
CA ALA A 210 9.70 -0.41 -26.24
C ALA A 210 8.36 0.33 -26.16
N ALA A 211 7.29 -0.24 -26.73
CA ALA A 211 5.94 0.34 -26.68
C ALA A 211 5.36 0.40 -25.26
N ALA A 212 5.64 -0.60 -24.40
CA ALA A 212 5.20 -0.59 -23.01
C ALA A 212 5.96 0.47 -22.19
N ILE A 213 7.27 0.55 -22.37
CA ILE A 213 8.12 1.54 -21.71
C ILE A 213 7.70 2.96 -22.13
N ASP A 214 7.54 3.21 -23.42
CA ASP A 214 7.12 4.51 -23.95
C ASP A 214 5.83 4.99 -23.29
N ARG A 215 4.78 4.15 -23.27
CA ARG A 215 3.50 4.49 -22.63
C ARG A 215 3.60 4.73 -21.12
N LEU A 216 4.45 4.00 -20.43
CA LEU A 216 4.61 4.12 -18.98
C LEU A 216 5.41 5.37 -18.60
N ILE A 217 6.42 5.77 -19.42
CA ILE A 217 7.32 6.88 -19.11
C ILE A 217 6.77 8.22 -19.58
N HIS A 218 5.99 8.25 -20.65
CA HIS A 218 5.57 9.47 -21.34
C HIS A 218 5.05 10.56 -20.36
N HIS A 219 4.33 10.15 -19.32
CA HIS A 219 3.90 11.01 -18.23
C HIS A 219 4.13 10.28 -16.91
N ALA A 220 5.38 10.13 -16.48
CA ALA A 220 5.69 9.39 -15.28
C ALA A 220 6.61 10.15 -14.31
N VAL A 221 6.34 9.99 -13.03
CA VAL A 221 7.26 10.33 -11.95
C VAL A 221 8.10 9.09 -11.64
N ILE A 222 9.42 9.20 -11.85
CA ILE A 222 10.37 8.11 -11.59
C ILE A 222 11.01 8.33 -10.22
N LEU A 223 10.90 7.32 -9.35
CA LEU A 223 11.47 7.29 -8.01
C LEU A 223 12.55 6.21 -7.93
N GLU A 224 13.81 6.61 -7.82
CA GLU A 224 14.91 5.67 -7.63
C GLU A 224 15.20 5.46 -6.15
N MET A 225 14.97 4.23 -5.68
CA MET A 225 15.17 3.81 -4.31
C MET A 225 16.61 3.32 -4.12
N THR A 226 17.53 4.25 -3.86
CA THR A 226 18.94 3.98 -3.56
C THR A 226 19.16 3.79 -2.05
N GLY A 227 20.27 3.18 -1.60
CA GLY A 227 20.59 2.98 -0.16
C GLY A 227 20.69 1.51 0.27
N GLY A 228 20.72 1.23 1.57
CA GLY A 228 20.82 -0.11 2.17
C GLY A 228 19.50 -0.89 2.12
N SER A 229 19.59 -2.22 2.29
CA SER A 229 18.40 -3.10 2.37
C SER A 229 17.83 -3.12 3.79
N VAL A 230 16.62 -2.59 3.97
CA VAL A 230 15.88 -2.64 5.25
C VAL A 230 15.60 -4.08 5.70
N ARG A 231 15.41 -5.01 4.75
CA ARG A 231 15.19 -6.43 5.07
C ARG A 231 16.46 -7.11 5.60
N ALA A 232 17.62 -6.82 4.99
CA ALA A 232 18.89 -7.37 5.46
C ALA A 232 19.25 -6.87 6.86
N GLU A 233 19.10 -5.57 7.09
CA GLU A 233 19.38 -4.97 8.40
C GLU A 233 18.47 -5.52 9.51
N ARG A 234 17.15 -5.66 9.25
CA ARG A 234 16.23 -6.29 10.21
C ARG A 234 16.57 -7.75 10.49
N ALA A 235 16.98 -8.50 9.46
CA ALA A 235 17.42 -9.88 9.65
C ALA A 235 18.68 -9.95 10.53
N GLU A 236 19.65 -9.05 10.33
CA GLU A 236 20.84 -8.95 11.17
C GLU A 236 20.52 -8.54 12.61
N GLU A 237 19.59 -7.58 12.82
CA GLU A 237 19.12 -7.19 14.15
C GLU A 237 18.46 -8.38 14.86
N THR A 238 17.56 -9.10 14.20
CA THR A 238 16.88 -10.29 14.76
C THR A 238 17.89 -11.39 15.13
N ILE A 239 18.92 -11.61 14.29
CA ILE A 239 19.97 -12.58 14.57
C ILE A 239 20.84 -12.15 15.77
N LYS A 240 21.14 -10.86 15.89
CA LYS A 240 21.88 -10.32 17.04
C LYS A 240 21.09 -10.45 18.34
N GLU A 241 19.79 -10.14 18.32
CA GLU A 241 18.89 -10.30 19.47
C GLU A 241 18.78 -11.75 19.89
N ALA A 242 18.59 -12.69 18.95
CA ALA A 242 18.53 -14.12 19.21
C ALA A 242 19.86 -14.64 19.86
N ARG A 243 21.01 -14.18 19.35
CA ARG A 243 22.32 -14.54 19.92
C ARG A 243 22.51 -13.97 21.32
N ALA A 244 22.09 -12.73 21.57
CA ALA A 244 22.17 -12.11 22.90
C ALA A 244 21.32 -12.87 23.92
N THR A 245 20.11 -13.29 23.56
CA THR A 245 19.20 -14.07 24.41
C THR A 245 19.80 -15.47 24.74
N THR A 246 20.43 -16.11 23.77
CA THR A 246 21.08 -17.43 23.97
C THR A 246 22.30 -17.33 24.90
N THR A 247 23.06 -16.24 24.82
CA THR A 247 24.23 -16.00 25.69
C THR A 247 23.81 -15.76 27.14
N THR A 248 22.71 -15.03 27.36
CA THR A 248 22.18 -14.76 28.72
C THR A 248 21.68 -16.04 29.39
N THR A 249 21.03 -16.94 28.65
CA THR A 249 20.53 -18.22 29.19
C THR A 249 21.69 -19.18 29.56
N ALA A 250 22.76 -19.20 28.75
CA ALA A 250 23.92 -20.00 29.04
C ALA A 250 24.68 -19.53 30.31
N THR A 251 24.77 -18.23 30.55
CA THR A 251 25.45 -17.68 31.74
C THR A 251 24.66 -17.96 33.01
N THR A 252 23.32 -17.94 32.97
CA THR A 252 22.48 -18.24 34.14
C THR A 252 22.55 -19.73 34.52
N THR A 253 22.68 -20.64 33.57
CA THR A 253 22.81 -22.09 33.85
C THR A 253 24.16 -22.44 34.47
N THR A 254 25.22 -21.76 34.11
CA THR A 254 26.56 -21.98 34.68
C THR A 254 26.68 -21.50 36.11
N THR A 255 26.00 -20.43 36.51
CA THR A 255 26.04 -19.87 37.88
C THR A 255 25.23 -20.72 38.87
N VAL A 256 24.17 -21.42 38.44
CA VAL A 256 23.40 -22.31 39.31
C VAL A 256 24.14 -23.66 39.56
N ALA A 257 24.93 -24.15 38.60
CA ALA A 257 25.73 -25.38 38.76
C ALA A 257 26.93 -25.18 39.70
N ALA A 258 27.48 -23.98 39.82
CA ALA A 258 28.62 -23.71 40.70
C ALA A 258 28.23 -23.52 42.19
N THR A 259 26.94 -23.30 42.51
CA THR A 259 26.49 -23.11 43.89
C THR A 259 26.08 -24.43 44.59
N THR A 260 25.90 -25.52 43.80
CA THR A 260 25.45 -26.82 44.37
C THR A 260 26.58 -27.78 44.70
N THR A 261 27.84 -27.45 44.38
CA THR A 261 29.04 -28.30 44.70
C THR A 261 29.82 -27.83 45.89
N ALA A 262 29.42 -26.77 46.61
CA ALA A 262 30.17 -26.23 47.75
C ALA A 262 29.59 -26.61 49.14
N THR A 263 28.61 -27.53 49.24
CA THR A 263 27.94 -27.82 50.53
C THR A 263 27.98 -29.32 50.93
N SER A 264 28.91 -30.11 50.41
CA SER A 264 28.99 -31.56 50.75
C SER A 264 30.37 -32.06 51.14
N GLU A 265 31.29 -31.22 51.59
CA GLU A 265 32.58 -31.64 52.22
C GLU A 265 32.79 -30.92 53.54
N ASP A 266 31.98 -31.24 54.55
CA ASP A 266 32.37 -30.99 55.95
C ASP A 266 31.45 -31.76 56.90
N GLN A 267 31.64 -33.09 56.96
CA GLN A 267 31.30 -33.95 58.11
C GLN A 267 31.75 -35.39 57.82
N LEU A 268 32.96 -35.69 58.10
CA LEU A 268 33.43 -37.05 58.51
C LEU A 268 34.88 -36.92 59.04
N GLY A 269 34.98 -36.64 60.32
CA GLY A 269 36.21 -36.70 61.02
C GLY A 269 35.97 -36.54 62.53
N GLU A 270 35.64 -37.67 63.19
CA GLU A 270 35.92 -37.96 64.60
C GLU A 270 35.07 -39.16 65.06
N MET A 271 35.63 -40.33 65.01
CA MET A 271 35.70 -41.36 66.05
C MET A 271 36.43 -42.62 65.50
#